data_2559fcc8988427c26ef77b9d36510a34
#
_entry.id   2559fcc8988427c26ef77b9d36510a34
#
_cell.length_a   1.000
_cell.length_b   1.000
_cell.length_c   1.000
_cell.angle_alpha   90.00
_cell.angle_beta   90.00
_cell.angle_gamma   90.00
#
_symmetry.space_group_name_H-M   'P 1'
#
loop_
_entity.id
_entity.type
_entity.pdbx_description
1 polymer ?
#
loop_
_entity_poly.entity_id
_entity_poly.type
_entity_poly.pdbx_seq_one_letter_code
_entity_poly.pdbx_strand_id
1 'polypeptide(L)'
;IPEAELDRLDIHMIPVRVHFGARSYLDKVGITSDEFYAEIERGTEPPKTSQPPPGDFRRQFEFLGSHHSAVISINLSSRVSGTCAAAQTAAARTATHGKVSVIDTGNVSAGQGLIAMYAAECAAAGYDVDRIITATKAILPRTRSFGVAGSLEYAVRGGRLPRWVKRVADALRLMPVLHNDSKGKVSAGGVLFGRHDLKSKFARWVRRRMRDDVTYRLIVGHANCEADGQWLLQELSLPNVAYAQLVAIGSALGAHGGPGMLVVGLQEYEAPASPP
;
A
#
# COMPACT_ATOMS: atom_id res chain seq x y z
N ILE A 1 -1.62 5.24 4.35
CA ILE A 1 -1.19 6.54 4.90
C ILE A 1 -2.11 6.87 6.06
N PRO A 2 -1.59 7.35 7.22
CA PRO A 2 -2.41 7.94 8.28
C PRO A 2 -3.18 9.16 7.77
N GLU A 3 -4.41 9.36 8.26
CA GLU A 3 -5.29 10.44 7.79
C GLU A 3 -4.67 11.82 8.02
N ALA A 4 -4.08 12.05 9.20
CA ALA A 4 -3.38 13.29 9.50
C ALA A 4 -2.23 13.63 8.53
N GLU A 5 -1.59 12.61 7.94
CA GLU A 5 -0.54 12.82 6.94
C GLU A 5 -1.10 13.15 5.56
N LEU A 6 -2.31 12.70 5.24
CA LEU A 6 -2.99 13.08 4.00
C LEU A 6 -3.23 14.59 3.99
N ASP A 7 -3.80 15.12 5.08
CA ASP A 7 -4.10 16.53 5.21
C ASP A 7 -2.81 17.37 5.29
N ARG A 8 -1.84 16.96 6.10
CA ARG A 8 -0.58 17.68 6.28
C ARG A 8 0.24 17.82 4.99
N LEU A 9 0.18 16.80 4.14
CA LEU A 9 0.98 16.71 2.90
C LEU A 9 0.18 17.00 1.63
N ASP A 10 -1.08 17.44 1.75
CA ASP A 10 -1.99 17.70 0.62
C ASP A 10 -2.07 16.50 -0.36
N ILE A 11 -2.27 15.30 0.21
CA ILE A 11 -2.37 14.05 -0.55
C ILE A 11 -3.84 13.69 -0.75
N HIS A 12 -4.29 13.70 -1.99
CA HIS A 12 -5.65 13.34 -2.37
C HIS A 12 -5.75 11.86 -2.76
N MET A 13 -6.67 11.12 -2.16
CA MET A 13 -6.89 9.72 -2.47
C MET A 13 -7.99 9.52 -3.52
N ILE A 14 -7.76 8.64 -4.48
CA ILE A 14 -8.77 8.11 -5.37
C ILE A 14 -9.09 6.68 -4.92
N PRO A 15 -10.28 6.44 -4.33
CA PRO A 15 -10.59 5.17 -3.69
C PRO A 15 -10.83 4.04 -4.70
N VAL A 16 -10.31 2.86 -4.38
CA VAL A 16 -10.66 1.59 -5.02
C VAL A 16 -12.11 1.23 -4.64
N ARG A 17 -12.81 0.46 -5.46
CA ARG A 17 -14.16 -0.03 -5.14
C ARG A 17 -14.08 -1.44 -4.59
N VAL A 18 -14.86 -1.71 -3.54
CA VAL A 18 -15.10 -3.04 -3.02
C VAL A 18 -16.57 -3.43 -3.23
N HIS A 19 -16.79 -4.70 -3.54
CA HIS A 19 -18.09 -5.24 -3.87
C HIS A 19 -18.40 -6.43 -2.98
N PHE A 20 -19.62 -6.46 -2.42
CA PHE A 20 -20.25 -7.63 -1.81
C PHE A 20 -21.52 -7.92 -2.64
N GLY A 21 -21.42 -8.89 -3.56
CA GLY A 21 -22.47 -9.17 -4.53
C GLY A 21 -22.83 -7.93 -5.37
N ALA A 22 -24.08 -7.50 -5.30
CA ALA A 22 -24.57 -6.31 -5.99
C ALA A 22 -24.22 -4.98 -5.30
N ARG A 23 -23.83 -4.99 -4.02
CA ARG A 23 -23.47 -3.78 -3.27
C ARG A 23 -22.04 -3.37 -3.58
N SER A 24 -21.83 -2.07 -3.80
CA SER A 24 -20.52 -1.49 -4.12
C SER A 24 -20.23 -0.30 -3.22
N TYR A 25 -19.01 -0.24 -2.69
CA TYR A 25 -18.54 0.79 -1.77
C TYR A 25 -17.20 1.35 -2.23
N LEU A 26 -16.94 2.61 -1.91
CA LEU A 26 -15.63 3.24 -2.05
C LEU A 26 -14.80 2.95 -0.79
N ASP A 27 -13.58 2.42 -0.98
CA ASP A 27 -12.66 2.11 0.13
C ASP A 27 -12.40 3.34 1.00
N LYS A 28 -12.58 3.22 2.31
CA LYS A 28 -12.38 4.27 3.32
C LYS A 28 -13.28 5.53 3.20
N VAL A 29 -14.16 5.58 2.21
CA VAL A 29 -15.11 6.69 1.99
C VAL A 29 -16.54 6.22 2.18
N GLY A 30 -16.94 5.14 1.50
CA GLY A 30 -18.28 4.57 1.55
C GLY A 30 -18.40 3.36 2.46
N ILE A 31 -17.29 2.85 2.97
CA ILE A 31 -17.20 1.78 3.97
C ILE A 31 -15.92 1.95 4.79
N THR A 32 -16.04 1.96 6.10
CA THR A 32 -14.90 1.97 7.01
C THR A 32 -14.23 0.58 7.07
N SER A 33 -13.03 0.51 7.65
CA SER A 33 -12.36 -0.79 7.86
C SER A 33 -13.18 -1.71 8.77
N ASP A 34 -13.74 -1.17 9.85
CA ASP A 34 -14.52 -1.95 10.82
C ASP A 34 -15.81 -2.49 10.20
N GLU A 35 -16.56 -1.67 9.47
CA GLU A 35 -17.76 -2.08 8.74
C GLU A 35 -17.44 -3.17 7.70
N PHE A 36 -16.30 -3.03 7.00
CA PHE A 36 -15.85 -4.01 6.02
C PHE A 36 -15.55 -5.37 6.66
N TYR A 37 -14.82 -5.41 7.78
CA TYR A 37 -14.51 -6.66 8.46
C TYR A 37 -15.74 -7.26 9.13
N ALA A 38 -16.65 -6.46 9.68
CA ALA A 38 -17.93 -6.93 10.16
C ALA A 38 -18.78 -7.59 9.05
N GLU A 39 -18.75 -7.05 7.82
CA GLU A 39 -19.45 -7.66 6.69
C GLU A 39 -18.81 -8.98 6.25
N ILE A 40 -17.48 -9.09 6.32
CA ILE A 40 -16.77 -10.37 6.09
C ILE A 40 -17.19 -11.43 7.12
N GLU A 41 -17.29 -11.06 8.39
CA GLU A 41 -17.69 -11.97 9.48
C GLU A 41 -19.13 -12.46 9.33
N ARG A 42 -20.03 -11.63 8.81
CA ARG A 42 -21.40 -12.05 8.46
C ARG A 42 -21.45 -13.13 7.37
N GLY A 43 -20.37 -13.24 6.57
CA GLY A 43 -20.18 -14.36 5.64
C GLY A 43 -21.15 -14.38 4.46
N THR A 44 -21.86 -13.29 4.16
CA THR A 44 -22.92 -13.26 3.15
C THR A 44 -22.38 -13.49 1.74
N GLU A 45 -21.29 -12.79 1.39
CA GLU A 45 -20.62 -12.93 0.09
C GLU A 45 -19.13 -12.56 0.18
N PRO A 46 -18.25 -13.25 -0.59
CA PRO A 46 -16.84 -12.91 -0.60
C PRO A 46 -16.60 -11.54 -1.25
N PRO A 47 -15.80 -10.67 -0.63
CA PRO A 47 -15.49 -9.37 -1.20
C PRO A 47 -14.68 -9.48 -2.49
N LYS A 48 -14.99 -8.62 -3.44
CA LYS A 48 -14.22 -8.42 -4.69
C LYS A 48 -13.82 -6.94 -4.80
N THR A 49 -12.76 -6.66 -5.54
CA THR A 49 -12.33 -5.28 -5.79
C THR A 49 -12.29 -4.96 -7.27
N SER A 50 -12.56 -3.71 -7.60
CA SER A 50 -12.31 -3.17 -8.93
C SER A 50 -11.53 -1.87 -8.83
N GLN A 51 -10.66 -1.63 -9.81
CA GLN A 51 -9.92 -0.37 -9.94
C GLN A 51 -10.88 0.81 -10.12
N PRO A 52 -10.47 2.03 -9.73
CA PRO A 52 -11.21 3.23 -10.06
C PRO A 52 -11.31 3.38 -11.60
N PRO A 53 -12.45 3.74 -12.15
CA PRO A 53 -12.57 3.99 -13.59
C PRO A 53 -11.77 5.24 -14.00
N PRO A 54 -11.30 5.35 -15.25
CA PRO A 54 -10.56 6.54 -15.71
C PRO A 54 -11.31 7.86 -15.51
N GLY A 55 -12.65 7.84 -15.48
CA GLY A 55 -13.48 9.02 -15.21
C GLY A 55 -13.29 9.60 -13.81
N ASP A 56 -13.05 8.75 -12.79
CA ASP A 56 -12.80 9.21 -11.42
C ASP A 56 -11.44 9.92 -11.34
N PHE A 57 -10.41 9.36 -11.97
CA PHE A 57 -9.10 9.99 -12.11
C PHE A 57 -9.20 11.32 -12.88
N ARG A 58 -9.93 11.35 -14.01
CA ARG A 58 -10.03 12.56 -14.82
C ARG A 58 -10.65 13.71 -14.03
N ARG A 59 -11.74 13.47 -13.31
CA ARG A 59 -12.37 14.51 -12.45
C ARG A 59 -11.38 15.06 -11.44
N GLN A 60 -10.60 14.20 -10.78
CA GLN A 60 -9.63 14.61 -9.80
C GLN A 60 -8.46 15.37 -10.44
N PHE A 61 -7.97 14.94 -11.59
CA PHE A 61 -6.88 15.60 -12.31
C PHE A 61 -7.30 16.96 -12.85
N GLU A 62 -8.53 17.11 -13.34
CA GLU A 62 -9.07 18.39 -13.78
C GLU A 62 -9.23 19.36 -12.60
N PHE A 63 -9.76 18.88 -11.48
CA PHE A 63 -9.90 19.67 -10.27
C PHE A 63 -8.53 20.14 -9.76
N LEU A 64 -7.62 19.22 -9.47
CA LEU A 64 -6.29 19.56 -8.95
C LEU A 64 -5.46 20.38 -9.95
N GLY A 65 -5.48 20.03 -11.23
CA GLY A 65 -4.74 20.75 -12.27
C GLY A 65 -5.26 22.16 -12.54
N SER A 66 -6.49 22.52 -12.11
CA SER A 66 -6.99 23.90 -12.14
C SER A 66 -6.48 24.74 -10.96
N HIS A 67 -6.08 24.11 -9.85
CA HIS A 67 -5.62 24.81 -8.63
C HIS A 67 -4.10 24.74 -8.42
N HIS A 68 -3.44 23.75 -9.03
CA HIS A 68 -1.99 23.53 -8.87
C HIS A 68 -1.27 23.61 -10.21
N SER A 69 0.02 23.94 -10.17
CA SER A 69 0.89 23.98 -11.35
C SER A 69 1.15 22.60 -11.94
N ALA A 70 1.14 21.55 -11.10
CA ALA A 70 1.32 20.16 -11.50
C ALA A 70 0.59 19.19 -10.56
N VAL A 71 0.30 17.99 -11.07
CA VAL A 71 -0.29 16.86 -10.34
C VAL A 71 0.59 15.64 -10.54
N ILE A 72 1.02 15.01 -9.45
CA ILE A 72 1.79 13.76 -9.50
C ILE A 72 0.93 12.63 -8.94
N SER A 73 0.52 11.70 -9.81
CA SER A 73 -0.31 10.56 -9.45
C SER A 73 0.57 9.36 -9.09
N ILE A 74 0.61 9.00 -7.82
CA ILE A 74 1.40 7.88 -7.26
C ILE A 74 0.52 6.64 -7.17
N ASN A 75 0.76 5.67 -8.02
CA ASN A 75 -0.13 4.50 -8.16
C ASN A 75 0.51 3.21 -7.65
N LEU A 76 -0.36 2.31 -7.14
CA LEU A 76 0.08 0.96 -6.83
C LEU A 76 0.56 0.23 -8.09
N SER A 77 1.33 -0.84 -7.89
CA SER A 77 1.94 -1.62 -8.97
C SER A 77 0.94 -2.02 -10.06
N SER A 78 1.28 -1.71 -11.30
CA SER A 78 0.55 -2.12 -12.51
C SER A 78 0.49 -3.64 -12.70
N ARG A 79 1.38 -4.38 -12.01
CA ARG A 79 1.38 -5.87 -12.02
C ARG A 79 0.32 -6.47 -11.09
N VAL A 80 -0.26 -5.66 -10.21
CA VAL A 80 -1.26 -6.10 -9.22
C VAL A 80 -2.66 -5.59 -9.56
N SER A 81 -2.73 -4.41 -10.18
CA SER A 81 -4.00 -3.74 -10.49
C SER A 81 -3.91 -2.90 -11.77
N GLY A 82 -5.00 -2.80 -12.49
CA GLY A 82 -5.14 -1.86 -13.62
C GLY A 82 -5.27 -0.39 -13.21
N THR A 83 -5.17 -0.04 -11.92
CA THR A 83 -5.30 1.33 -11.41
C THR A 83 -4.33 2.30 -12.07
N CYS A 84 -3.06 1.92 -12.21
CA CYS A 84 -2.06 2.76 -12.88
C CYS A 84 -2.40 3.00 -14.36
N ALA A 85 -2.88 1.98 -15.08
CA ALA A 85 -3.33 2.13 -16.48
C ALA A 85 -4.57 3.02 -16.60
N ALA A 86 -5.50 2.96 -15.63
CA ALA A 86 -6.65 3.86 -15.57
C ALA A 86 -6.21 5.31 -15.35
N ALA A 87 -5.24 5.56 -14.47
CA ALA A 87 -4.65 6.88 -14.24
C ALA A 87 -3.95 7.42 -15.51
N GLN A 88 -3.15 6.60 -16.20
CA GLN A 88 -2.49 6.96 -17.46
C GLN A 88 -3.51 7.32 -18.55
N THR A 89 -4.59 6.52 -18.68
CA THR A 89 -5.66 6.79 -19.64
C THR A 89 -6.36 8.12 -19.33
N ALA A 90 -6.59 8.41 -18.06
CA ALA A 90 -7.20 9.67 -17.64
C ALA A 90 -6.25 10.86 -17.89
N ALA A 91 -4.98 10.75 -17.53
CA ALA A 91 -3.98 11.80 -17.73
C ALA A 91 -3.84 12.21 -19.20
N ALA A 92 -3.89 11.24 -20.12
CA ALA A 92 -3.83 11.50 -21.57
C ALA A 92 -5.07 12.19 -22.14
N ARG A 93 -6.21 12.17 -21.40
CA ARG A 93 -7.53 12.67 -21.87
C ARG A 93 -8.06 13.85 -21.04
N THR A 94 -7.35 14.29 -20.03
CA THR A 94 -7.73 15.46 -19.23
C THR A 94 -7.36 16.76 -19.94
N ALA A 95 -8.13 17.81 -19.73
CA ALA A 95 -7.81 19.16 -20.25
C ALA A 95 -6.49 19.69 -19.69
N THR A 96 -6.03 19.17 -18.54
CA THR A 96 -4.79 19.52 -17.88
C THR A 96 -3.66 18.49 -18.14
N HIS A 97 -3.72 17.75 -19.26
CA HIS A 97 -2.81 16.61 -19.51
C HIS A 97 -1.31 16.93 -19.39
N GLY A 98 -0.87 18.11 -19.80
CA GLY A 98 0.51 18.58 -19.67
C GLY A 98 0.97 18.80 -18.24
N LYS A 99 0.05 18.81 -17.27
CA LYS A 99 0.36 19.02 -15.84
C LYS A 99 0.37 17.72 -15.04
N VAL A 100 -0.07 16.60 -15.61
CA VAL A 100 -0.26 15.35 -14.88
C VAL A 100 0.84 14.34 -15.18
N SER A 101 1.60 13.95 -14.16
CA SER A 101 2.59 12.89 -14.22
C SER A 101 2.10 11.65 -13.46
N VAL A 102 2.14 10.47 -14.09
CA VAL A 102 1.69 9.22 -13.49
C VAL A 102 2.88 8.32 -13.21
N ILE A 103 3.05 7.92 -11.94
CA ILE A 103 4.14 7.05 -11.46
C ILE A 103 3.56 5.70 -11.05
N ASP A 104 4.07 4.63 -11.64
CA ASP A 104 3.90 3.27 -11.15
C ASP A 104 4.96 3.00 -10.08
N THR A 105 4.54 2.76 -8.85
CA THR A 105 5.49 2.55 -7.75
C THR A 105 6.10 1.15 -7.73
N GLY A 106 5.55 0.19 -8.49
CA GLY A 106 5.89 -1.21 -8.32
C GLY A 106 5.58 -1.74 -6.90
N ASN A 107 4.89 -0.98 -6.09
CA ASN A 107 4.60 -1.26 -4.68
C ASN A 107 3.09 -1.30 -4.41
N VAL A 108 2.71 -1.75 -3.22
CA VAL A 108 1.32 -1.78 -2.75
C VAL A 108 1.25 -1.31 -1.30
N SER A 109 0.04 -0.97 -0.84
CA SER A 109 -0.25 -0.73 0.58
C SER A 109 0.70 0.29 1.22
N ALA A 110 1.29 -0.05 2.37
CA ALA A 110 2.13 0.82 3.18
C ALA A 110 3.37 1.34 2.43
N GLY A 111 4.01 0.53 1.58
CA GLY A 111 5.15 0.98 0.78
C GLY A 111 4.76 2.00 -0.27
N GLN A 112 3.63 1.81 -0.98
CA GLN A 112 3.08 2.84 -1.86
C GLN A 112 2.80 4.14 -1.09
N GLY A 113 2.22 4.01 0.11
CA GLY A 113 1.94 5.15 0.99
C GLY A 113 3.20 5.94 1.34
N LEU A 114 4.28 5.27 1.74
CA LEU A 114 5.57 5.91 2.04
C LEU A 114 6.17 6.63 0.83
N ILE A 115 6.00 6.07 -0.38
CA ILE A 115 6.44 6.72 -1.62
C ILE A 115 5.63 7.98 -1.90
N ALA A 116 4.30 7.94 -1.70
CA ALA A 116 3.44 9.11 -1.89
C ALA A 116 3.78 10.22 -0.88
N MET A 117 4.00 9.87 0.39
CA MET A 117 4.44 10.82 1.41
C MET A 117 5.79 11.46 1.04
N TYR A 118 6.75 10.67 0.56
CA TYR A 118 8.05 11.18 0.15
C TYR A 118 7.94 12.17 -1.02
N ALA A 119 7.12 11.86 -2.03
CA ALA A 119 6.89 12.77 -3.16
C ALA A 119 6.27 14.10 -2.71
N ALA A 120 5.31 14.03 -1.78
CA ALA A 120 4.67 15.21 -1.21
C ALA A 120 5.63 16.04 -0.33
N GLU A 121 6.51 15.39 0.43
CA GLU A 121 7.58 16.06 1.18
C GLU A 121 8.59 16.77 0.26
N CYS A 122 8.93 16.17 -0.89
CA CYS A 122 9.75 16.85 -1.91
C CYS A 122 9.05 18.12 -2.45
N ALA A 123 7.73 18.06 -2.66
CA ALA A 123 6.95 19.23 -3.07
C ALA A 123 6.93 20.30 -1.97
N ALA A 124 6.71 19.92 -0.72
CA ALA A 124 6.74 20.83 0.44
C ALA A 124 8.14 21.45 0.66
N ALA A 125 9.21 20.74 0.29
CA ALA A 125 10.58 21.24 0.33
C ALA A 125 10.91 22.21 -0.84
N GLY A 126 9.95 22.47 -1.75
CA GLY A 126 10.10 23.41 -2.86
C GLY A 126 10.78 22.83 -4.12
N TYR A 127 10.79 21.51 -4.29
CA TYR A 127 11.31 20.90 -5.51
C TYR A 127 10.39 21.23 -6.70
N ASP A 128 10.96 21.44 -7.87
CA ASP A 128 10.20 21.46 -9.11
C ASP A 128 9.71 20.04 -9.49
N VAL A 129 8.81 19.96 -10.45
CA VAL A 129 8.14 18.72 -10.86
C VAL A 129 9.12 17.64 -11.31
N ASP A 130 10.12 18.03 -12.11
CA ASP A 130 11.10 17.06 -12.66
C ASP A 130 12.01 16.52 -11.56
N ARG A 131 12.37 17.36 -10.60
CA ARG A 131 13.15 16.96 -9.41
C ARG A 131 12.33 16.06 -8.50
N ILE A 132 11.02 16.35 -8.28
CA ILE A 132 10.13 15.47 -7.51
C ILE A 132 10.02 14.09 -8.17
N ILE A 133 9.80 14.05 -9.49
CA ILE A 133 9.69 12.80 -10.24
C ILE A 133 11.00 12.00 -10.14
N THR A 134 12.14 12.65 -10.30
CA THR A 134 13.45 12.02 -10.21
C THR A 134 13.72 11.47 -8.82
N ALA A 135 13.49 12.25 -7.77
CA ALA A 135 13.63 11.84 -6.37
C ALA A 135 12.67 10.68 -6.02
N THR A 136 11.42 10.78 -6.47
CA THR A 136 10.44 9.71 -6.29
C THR A 136 10.88 8.41 -6.96
N LYS A 137 11.37 8.45 -8.20
CA LYS A 137 11.91 7.26 -8.87
C LYS A 137 13.13 6.68 -8.15
N ALA A 138 13.99 7.51 -7.59
CA ALA A 138 15.18 7.06 -6.84
C ALA A 138 14.82 6.34 -5.53
N ILE A 139 13.69 6.68 -4.88
CA ILE A 139 13.24 6.04 -3.64
C ILE A 139 12.50 4.72 -3.87
N LEU A 140 12.01 4.43 -5.08
CA LEU A 140 11.26 3.19 -5.37
C LEU A 140 12.02 1.93 -4.96
N PRO A 141 13.29 1.68 -5.39
CA PRO A 141 14.02 0.48 -5.01
C PRO A 141 14.40 0.44 -3.51
N ARG A 142 14.36 1.57 -2.83
CA ARG A 142 14.64 1.72 -1.39
C ARG A 142 13.38 1.58 -0.53
N THR A 143 12.22 1.34 -1.14
CA THR A 143 10.93 1.16 -0.47
C THR A 143 10.39 -0.24 -0.72
N ARG A 144 10.00 -0.96 0.33
CA ARG A 144 9.53 -2.33 0.25
C ARG A 144 8.25 -2.50 1.05
N SER A 145 7.35 -3.33 0.55
CA SER A 145 6.18 -3.83 1.30
C SER A 145 6.34 -5.30 1.60
N PHE A 146 6.07 -5.68 2.85
CA PHE A 146 6.05 -7.06 3.31
C PHE A 146 4.71 -7.34 3.96
N GLY A 147 4.17 -8.53 3.77
CA GLY A 147 2.91 -8.90 4.40
C GLY A 147 2.84 -10.37 4.76
N VAL A 148 2.17 -10.67 5.86
CA VAL A 148 1.75 -12.02 6.23
C VAL A 148 0.25 -12.00 6.43
N ALA A 149 -0.45 -12.99 5.84
CA ALA A 149 -1.89 -13.13 5.99
C ALA A 149 -2.20 -14.18 7.05
N GLY A 150 -3.29 -14.02 7.79
CA GLY A 150 -3.80 -15.07 8.68
C GLY A 150 -4.25 -16.30 7.89
N SER A 151 -4.75 -16.09 6.66
CA SER A 151 -5.15 -17.12 5.71
C SER A 151 -4.85 -16.71 4.28
N LEU A 152 -4.36 -17.64 3.46
CA LEU A 152 -4.13 -17.41 2.02
C LEU A 152 -5.41 -17.52 1.19
N GLU A 153 -6.54 -17.87 1.80
CA GLU A 153 -7.83 -18.09 1.12
C GLU A 153 -8.30 -16.83 0.37
N TYR A 154 -8.20 -15.67 1.00
CA TYR A 154 -8.61 -14.39 0.41
C TYR A 154 -7.77 -14.02 -0.83
N ALA A 155 -6.46 -14.24 -0.77
CA ALA A 155 -5.56 -14.00 -1.89
C ALA A 155 -5.84 -14.93 -3.07
N VAL A 156 -6.19 -16.18 -2.80
CA VAL A 156 -6.57 -17.18 -3.81
C VAL A 156 -7.92 -16.83 -4.43
N ARG A 157 -8.94 -16.53 -3.62
CA ARG A 157 -10.27 -16.13 -4.10
C ARG A 157 -10.22 -14.84 -4.93
N GLY A 158 -9.38 -13.90 -4.52
CA GLY A 158 -9.13 -12.65 -5.23
C GLY A 158 -8.29 -12.81 -6.50
N GLY A 159 -7.75 -14.00 -6.81
CA GLY A 159 -6.91 -14.25 -7.98
C GLY A 159 -5.49 -13.67 -7.92
N ARG A 160 -5.02 -13.22 -6.75
CA ARG A 160 -3.67 -12.68 -6.51
C ARG A 160 -2.67 -13.74 -6.10
N LEU A 161 -3.15 -14.95 -5.75
CA LEU A 161 -2.32 -16.10 -5.43
C LEU A 161 -2.87 -17.36 -6.13
N PRO A 162 -2.03 -18.15 -6.83
CA PRO A 162 -2.46 -19.42 -7.41
C PRO A 162 -2.88 -20.43 -6.33
N ARG A 163 -3.91 -21.24 -6.59
CA ARG A 163 -4.43 -22.26 -5.65
C ARG A 163 -3.37 -23.27 -5.21
N TRP A 164 -2.44 -23.63 -6.08
CA TRP A 164 -1.40 -24.60 -5.74
C TRP A 164 -0.44 -24.06 -4.66
N VAL A 165 -0.15 -22.76 -4.64
CA VAL A 165 0.69 -22.15 -3.62
C VAL A 165 0.06 -22.31 -2.23
N LYS A 166 -1.26 -22.08 -2.12
CA LYS A 166 -1.98 -22.31 -0.86
C LYS A 166 -1.94 -23.78 -0.45
N ARG A 167 -2.17 -24.72 -1.38
CA ARG A 167 -2.12 -26.15 -1.08
C ARG A 167 -0.76 -26.58 -0.53
N VAL A 168 0.32 -26.15 -1.14
CA VAL A 168 1.68 -26.44 -0.67
C VAL A 168 1.95 -25.80 0.68
N ALA A 169 1.57 -24.53 0.87
CA ALA A 169 1.72 -23.84 2.12
C ALA A 169 0.96 -24.51 3.28
N ASP A 170 -0.28 -24.93 3.03
CA ASP A 170 -1.10 -25.63 4.03
C ASP A 170 -0.53 -27.02 4.38
N ALA A 171 -0.13 -27.80 3.37
CA ALA A 171 0.41 -29.14 3.56
C ALA A 171 1.71 -29.14 4.36
N LEU A 172 2.57 -28.14 4.13
CA LEU A 172 3.86 -27.99 4.81
C LEU A 172 3.79 -27.10 6.06
N ARG A 173 2.61 -26.61 6.43
CA ARG A 173 2.39 -25.64 7.53
C ARG A 173 3.28 -24.40 7.40
N LEU A 174 3.45 -23.91 6.17
CA LEU A 174 4.25 -22.76 5.85
C LEU A 174 3.37 -21.51 5.73
N MET A 175 3.93 -20.34 6.08
CA MET A 175 3.32 -19.05 5.80
C MET A 175 4.29 -18.23 4.96
N PRO A 176 3.96 -17.95 3.68
CA PRO A 176 4.79 -17.08 2.86
C PRO A 176 4.73 -15.65 3.38
N VAL A 177 5.89 -15.00 3.43
CA VAL A 177 5.96 -13.55 3.53
C VAL A 177 5.81 -13.00 2.13
N LEU A 178 4.71 -12.32 1.88
CA LEU A 178 4.42 -11.69 0.60
C LEU A 178 5.20 -10.38 0.47
N HIS A 179 5.70 -10.11 -0.71
CA HIS A 179 6.34 -8.84 -1.04
C HIS A 179 6.16 -8.51 -2.53
N ASN A 180 6.44 -7.27 -2.92
CA ASN A 180 6.60 -6.92 -4.32
C ASN A 180 8.03 -7.21 -4.75
N ASP A 181 8.20 -8.02 -5.80
CA ASP A 181 9.50 -8.25 -6.42
C ASP A 181 9.97 -7.00 -7.22
N SER A 182 11.17 -7.06 -7.78
CA SER A 182 11.75 -5.95 -8.56
C SER A 182 10.94 -5.55 -9.81
N LYS A 183 9.97 -6.40 -10.22
CA LYS A 183 9.06 -6.12 -11.33
C LYS A 183 7.68 -5.64 -10.85
N GLY A 184 7.51 -5.44 -9.53
CA GLY A 184 6.25 -5.01 -8.91
C GLY A 184 5.20 -6.12 -8.74
N LYS A 185 5.53 -7.39 -9.03
CA LYS A 185 4.61 -8.52 -8.85
C LYS A 185 4.63 -8.99 -7.40
N VAL A 186 3.46 -9.32 -6.85
CA VAL A 186 3.38 -9.97 -5.53
C VAL A 186 3.94 -11.38 -5.63
N SER A 187 4.92 -11.67 -4.80
CA SER A 187 5.64 -12.94 -4.73
C SER A 187 6.01 -13.31 -3.29
N ALA A 188 6.52 -14.52 -3.07
CA ALA A 188 7.02 -14.93 -1.77
C ALA A 188 8.47 -14.44 -1.58
N GLY A 189 8.68 -13.49 -0.68
CA GLY A 189 10.01 -12.97 -0.30
C GLY A 189 10.69 -13.82 0.76
N GLY A 190 9.98 -14.78 1.33
CA GLY A 190 10.45 -15.71 2.35
C GLY A 190 9.32 -16.59 2.85
N VAL A 191 9.66 -17.49 3.75
CA VAL A 191 8.71 -18.44 4.35
C VAL A 191 8.92 -18.49 5.85
N LEU A 192 7.82 -18.46 6.61
CA LEU A 192 7.78 -18.66 8.06
C LEU A 192 7.23 -20.06 8.34
N PHE A 193 7.93 -20.80 9.21
CA PHE A 193 7.54 -22.17 9.57
C PHE A 193 6.55 -22.19 10.73
N GLY A 194 5.46 -22.92 10.57
CA GLY A 194 4.39 -23.04 11.57
C GLY A 194 3.56 -21.76 11.70
N ARG A 195 2.29 -21.93 12.09
CA ARG A 195 1.33 -20.80 12.24
C ARG A 195 1.33 -20.19 13.63
N HIS A 196 1.96 -20.86 14.60
CA HIS A 196 2.06 -20.36 15.96
C HIS A 196 3.04 -19.19 16.00
N ASP A 197 2.68 -18.12 16.72
CA ASP A 197 3.49 -16.93 16.92
C ASP A 197 3.99 -16.28 15.61
N LEU A 198 3.06 -16.15 14.65
CA LEU A 198 3.35 -15.62 13.31
C LEU A 198 3.91 -14.20 13.35
N LYS A 199 3.36 -13.34 14.23
CA LYS A 199 3.77 -11.95 14.37
C LYS A 199 5.24 -11.81 14.79
N SER A 200 5.71 -12.60 15.78
CA SER A 200 7.11 -12.53 16.25
C SER A 200 8.10 -13.07 15.20
N LYS A 201 7.69 -14.11 14.45
CA LYS A 201 8.49 -14.60 13.33
C LYS A 201 8.58 -13.57 12.22
N PHE A 202 7.48 -12.86 11.94
CA PHE A 202 7.42 -11.80 10.95
C PHE A 202 8.25 -10.60 11.38
N ALA A 203 8.14 -10.14 12.62
CA ALA A 203 8.99 -9.07 13.16
C ALA A 203 10.46 -9.37 12.99
N ARG A 204 10.91 -10.57 13.43
CA ARG A 204 12.31 -11.01 13.27
C ARG A 204 12.75 -11.09 11.81
N TRP A 205 11.85 -11.50 10.92
CA TRP A 205 12.12 -11.59 9.48
C TRP A 205 12.31 -10.20 8.87
N VAL A 206 11.52 -9.20 9.27
CA VAL A 206 11.65 -7.79 8.83
C VAL A 206 12.92 -7.18 9.40
N ARG A 207 13.17 -7.30 10.71
CA ARG A 207 14.38 -6.76 11.39
C ARG A 207 15.69 -7.20 10.74
N ARG A 208 15.79 -8.46 10.31
CA ARG A 208 16.97 -8.97 9.61
C ARG A 208 17.25 -8.29 8.26
N ARG A 209 16.33 -7.47 7.76
CA ARG A 209 16.43 -6.70 6.51
C ARG A 209 16.66 -5.22 6.74
N MET A 210 16.67 -4.81 8.00
CA MET A 210 17.05 -3.47 8.42
C MET A 210 18.54 -3.49 8.79
N ARG A 211 19.25 -2.47 8.34
CA ARG A 211 20.67 -2.25 8.63
C ARG A 211 20.79 -1.17 9.69
N ASP A 212 21.74 -1.28 10.58
CA ASP A 212 21.92 -0.35 11.70
C ASP A 212 22.43 1.04 11.23
N ASP A 213 23.12 1.08 10.07
CA ASP A 213 23.71 2.28 9.48
C ASP A 213 22.74 3.06 8.56
N VAL A 214 21.46 2.65 8.47
CA VAL A 214 20.43 3.25 7.62
C VAL A 214 19.29 3.76 8.46
N THR A 215 18.85 4.99 8.18
CA THR A 215 17.61 5.53 8.74
C THR A 215 16.41 5.02 7.97
N TYR A 216 15.36 4.62 8.69
CA TYR A 216 14.14 4.08 8.11
C TYR A 216 12.90 4.89 8.48
N ARG A 217 11.90 4.81 7.60
CA ARG A 217 10.50 5.07 7.94
C ARG A 217 9.71 3.78 7.77
N LEU A 218 8.73 3.55 8.61
CA LEU A 218 7.86 2.40 8.51
C LEU A 218 6.39 2.74 8.77
N ILE A 219 5.52 2.00 8.11
CA ILE A 219 4.09 1.95 8.41
C ILE A 219 3.73 0.49 8.62
N VAL A 220 3.12 0.20 9.76
CA VAL A 220 2.52 -1.10 10.05
C VAL A 220 1.03 -1.03 9.73
N GLY A 221 0.54 -1.94 8.92
CA GLY A 221 -0.88 -2.12 8.63
C GLY A 221 -1.44 -3.37 9.30
N HIS A 222 -2.62 -3.27 9.87
CA HIS A 222 -3.35 -4.41 10.46
C HIS A 222 -4.74 -4.59 9.86
N ALA A 223 -5.17 -5.81 9.67
CA ALA A 223 -6.49 -6.19 9.17
C ALA A 223 -7.31 -6.79 10.30
N ASN A 224 -8.11 -5.98 10.99
CA ASN A 224 -8.92 -6.39 12.16
C ASN A 224 -8.11 -7.14 13.24
N CYS A 225 -6.85 -6.73 13.48
CA CYS A 225 -5.96 -7.30 14.47
C CYS A 225 -5.04 -6.20 15.07
N GLU A 226 -5.66 -5.15 15.60
CA GLU A 226 -4.97 -3.95 16.07
C GLU A 226 -3.91 -4.25 17.13
N ALA A 227 -4.23 -5.09 18.11
CA ALA A 227 -3.27 -5.46 19.16
C ALA A 227 -1.99 -6.11 18.61
N ASP A 228 -2.11 -6.95 17.57
CA ASP A 228 -0.96 -7.54 16.90
C ASP A 228 -0.19 -6.52 16.06
N GLY A 229 -0.92 -5.58 15.45
CA GLY A 229 -0.33 -4.44 14.73
C GLY A 229 0.46 -3.53 15.65
N GLN A 230 -0.11 -3.17 16.80
CA GLN A 230 0.53 -2.33 17.82
C GLN A 230 1.80 -2.99 18.38
N TRP A 231 1.70 -4.28 18.70
CA TRP A 231 2.86 -5.06 19.14
C TRP A 231 3.97 -5.07 18.07
N LEU A 232 3.62 -5.31 16.79
CA LEU A 232 4.57 -5.32 15.69
C LEU A 232 5.21 -3.95 15.47
N LEU A 233 4.45 -2.87 15.60
CA LEU A 233 4.95 -1.50 15.52
C LEU A 233 6.01 -1.25 16.59
N GLN A 234 5.74 -1.63 17.86
CA GLN A 234 6.69 -1.49 18.98
C GLN A 234 7.97 -2.28 18.72
N GLU A 235 7.86 -3.52 18.26
CA GLU A 235 9.02 -4.39 17.95
C GLU A 235 9.91 -3.86 16.81
N LEU A 236 9.32 -3.10 15.87
CA LEU A 236 10.05 -2.55 14.72
C LEU A 236 10.47 -1.08 14.90
N SER A 237 10.04 -0.41 15.97
CA SER A 237 10.44 0.96 16.30
C SER A 237 11.84 1.00 16.91
N LEU A 238 12.85 0.70 16.09
CA LEU A 238 14.26 0.68 16.45
C LEU A 238 14.84 2.10 16.50
N PRO A 239 16.00 2.32 17.14
CA PRO A 239 16.61 3.66 17.24
C PRO A 239 16.88 4.36 15.90
N ASN A 240 17.09 3.60 14.84
CA ASN A 240 17.28 4.11 13.48
C ASN A 240 15.99 4.24 12.66
N VAL A 241 14.82 4.17 13.31
CA VAL A 241 13.51 4.43 12.70
C VAL A 241 13.05 5.84 13.06
N ALA A 242 13.12 6.75 12.09
CA ALA A 242 12.76 8.16 12.28
C ALA A 242 11.24 8.41 12.26
N TYR A 243 10.46 7.49 11.69
CA TYR A 243 9.01 7.60 11.61
C TYR A 243 8.38 6.21 11.63
N ALA A 244 7.42 6.00 12.51
CA ALA A 244 6.68 4.75 12.64
C ALA A 244 5.20 5.03 12.94
N GLN A 245 4.29 4.42 12.18
CA GLN A 245 2.85 4.60 12.35
C GLN A 245 2.08 3.28 12.15
N LEU A 246 0.98 3.14 12.90
CA LEU A 246 0.00 2.08 12.73
C LEU A 246 -1.18 2.58 11.89
N VAL A 247 -1.65 1.75 10.97
CA VAL A 247 -2.85 2.05 10.17
C VAL A 247 -3.76 0.83 10.05
N ALA A 248 -5.06 1.04 10.09
CA ALA A 248 -6.03 0.01 9.72
C ALA A 248 -5.98 -0.23 8.20
N ILE A 249 -5.88 -1.49 7.79
CA ILE A 249 -5.98 -1.91 6.40
C ILE A 249 -7.44 -1.78 5.95
N GLY A 250 -7.67 -0.96 4.92
CA GLY A 250 -8.98 -0.77 4.33
C GLY A 250 -9.46 -1.96 3.50
N SER A 251 -10.67 -1.81 2.95
CA SER A 251 -11.38 -2.84 2.20
C SER A 251 -10.67 -3.28 0.93
N ALA A 252 -9.94 -2.38 0.26
CA ALA A 252 -9.21 -2.67 -0.97
C ALA A 252 -8.16 -3.78 -0.81
N LEU A 253 -7.34 -3.70 0.23
CA LEU A 253 -6.35 -4.74 0.53
C LEU A 253 -6.96 -5.86 1.39
N GLY A 254 -7.86 -5.53 2.31
CA GLY A 254 -8.56 -6.48 3.17
C GLY A 254 -9.29 -7.58 2.41
N ALA A 255 -9.86 -7.26 1.24
CA ALA A 255 -10.52 -8.24 0.35
C ALA A 255 -9.57 -9.33 -0.17
N HIS A 256 -8.25 -9.07 -0.19
CA HIS A 256 -7.24 -10.01 -0.65
C HIS A 256 -6.38 -10.60 0.48
N GLY A 257 -6.23 -9.88 1.58
CA GLY A 257 -5.46 -10.32 2.74
C GLY A 257 -6.27 -11.02 3.82
N GLY A 258 -7.53 -10.64 3.94
CA GLY A 258 -8.45 -11.11 4.98
C GLY A 258 -8.08 -10.61 6.39
N PRO A 259 -8.94 -10.94 7.38
CA PRO A 259 -8.68 -10.63 8.78
C PRO A 259 -7.38 -11.28 9.28
N GLY A 260 -6.70 -10.63 10.22
CA GLY A 260 -5.43 -11.09 10.79
C GLY A 260 -4.21 -10.84 9.90
N MET A 261 -4.35 -10.14 8.74
CA MET A 261 -3.21 -9.75 7.94
C MET A 261 -2.42 -8.64 8.63
N LEU A 262 -1.09 -8.77 8.61
CA LEU A 262 -0.15 -7.73 8.99
C LEU A 262 0.71 -7.35 7.79
N VAL A 263 0.93 -6.05 7.63
CA VAL A 263 1.76 -5.48 6.55
C VAL A 263 2.78 -4.53 7.15
N VAL A 264 3.98 -4.53 6.63
CA VAL A 264 5.04 -3.54 6.93
C VAL A 264 5.47 -2.89 5.63
N GLY A 265 5.29 -1.59 5.51
CA GLY A 265 6.02 -0.76 4.55
C GLY A 265 7.30 -0.30 5.21
N LEU A 266 8.42 -0.52 4.56
CA LEU A 266 9.76 -0.14 5.03
C LEU A 266 10.44 0.68 3.94
N GLN A 267 10.90 1.88 4.27
CA GLN A 267 11.60 2.79 3.36
C GLN A 267 12.92 3.24 3.98
N GLU A 268 14.03 3.06 3.26
CA GLU A 268 15.29 3.75 3.57
C GLU A 268 15.07 5.24 3.33
N TYR A 269 15.30 6.07 4.35
CA TYR A 269 14.84 7.45 4.33
C TYR A 269 15.95 8.45 4.54
N GLU A 270 15.98 9.42 3.66
CA GLU A 270 16.72 10.68 3.81
C GLU A 270 15.72 11.80 3.55
N ALA A 271 15.64 12.75 4.46
CA ALA A 271 14.73 13.89 4.30
C ALA A 271 15.09 14.70 3.04
N PRO A 272 14.08 15.14 2.25
CA PRO A 272 14.36 16.06 1.15
C PRO A 272 15.05 17.33 1.67
N ALA A 273 16.21 17.66 1.09
CA ALA A 273 16.91 18.88 1.43
C ALA A 273 16.24 20.08 0.72
N SER A 274 16.04 21.19 1.46
CA SER A 274 15.58 22.43 0.81
C SER A 274 16.53 22.79 -0.33
N PRO A 275 16.02 23.27 -1.49
CA PRO A 275 16.87 23.81 -2.52
C PRO A 275 17.69 25.00 -1.96
N PRO A 276 18.93 25.19 -2.42
CA PRO A 276 19.81 26.26 -1.97
C PRO A 276 19.26 27.64 -2.30
#